data_d39526ad7d2b55ae9b8968a1dd25e0d7
#
_entry.id   d39526ad7d2b55ae9b8968a1dd25e0d7
#
_cell.length_a   1.000
_cell.length_b   1.000
_cell.length_c   1.000
_cell.angle_alpha   90.00
_cell.angle_beta   90.00
_cell.angle_gamma   90.00
#
_symmetry.space_group_name_H-M   'P 1'
#
loop_
_entity.id
_entity.type
_entity.pdbx_description
1 polymer ?
#
loop_
_entity_poly.entity_id
_entity_poly.type
_entity_poly.pdbx_seq_one_letter_code
_entity_poly.pdbx_strand_id
1 'polypeptide(L)'
;MSKECLLVAISNQKGGVGKSALTVVLASYLHYEKDLNVAIIDCDSPQHSLVRMRERDKKAISASPYHQQLVEKQWERTQKKAYPIIGSTAEKAREAADKLAEKENLDIVFVDLPGTVQSTGVFRTIVNMDYVLTPSIPDLIVMQSTLSFATTVLDYAKSQKDVPLKDIIFFWNRLKKRSNTDVLKTYSQIMGELKLSVLDSTPVSYTHLTLPTSDLV
;
A
#
# COMPACT_ATOMS: atom_id res chain seq x y z
N MET A 1 14.13 18.92 -15.00
CA MET A 1 13.77 18.65 -13.59
C MET A 1 13.57 17.15 -13.50
N SER A 2 14.34 16.45 -12.69
CA SER A 2 14.11 15.03 -12.43
C SER A 2 12.73 14.89 -11.78
N LYS A 3 11.89 14.02 -12.31
CA LYS A 3 10.59 13.70 -11.72
C LYS A 3 10.82 13.13 -10.33
N GLU A 4 10.24 13.75 -9.31
CA GLU A 4 10.38 13.28 -7.94
C GLU A 4 9.55 12.01 -7.75
N CYS A 5 10.17 10.93 -7.28
CA CYS A 5 9.51 9.66 -7.02
C CYS A 5 8.70 9.76 -5.72
N LEU A 6 7.41 9.45 -5.79
CA LEU A 6 6.54 9.46 -4.60
C LEU A 6 6.74 8.21 -3.75
N LEU A 7 6.90 8.39 -2.44
CA LEU A 7 6.94 7.31 -1.46
C LEU A 7 5.60 7.21 -0.72
N VAL A 8 4.92 6.09 -0.91
CA VAL A 8 3.57 5.87 -0.36
C VAL A 8 3.55 4.64 0.52
N ALA A 9 3.32 4.82 1.83
CA ALA A 9 3.14 3.69 2.73
C ALA A 9 1.68 3.21 2.73
N ILE A 10 1.48 1.90 2.87
CA ILE A 10 0.18 1.32 3.20
C ILE A 10 0.27 0.79 4.63
N SER A 11 -0.42 1.45 5.54
CA SER A 11 -0.30 1.21 6.98
C SER A 11 -1.64 1.24 7.69
N ASN A 12 -1.78 0.34 8.66
CA ASN A 12 -2.84 0.34 9.66
C ASN A 12 -2.35 -0.47 10.86
N GLN A 13 -2.71 -0.05 12.06
CA GLN A 13 -2.31 -0.70 13.31
C GLN A 13 -2.82 -2.15 13.45
N LYS A 14 -3.84 -2.53 12.69
CA LYS A 14 -4.40 -3.88 12.74
C LYS A 14 -3.89 -4.77 11.61
N GLY A 15 -3.55 -6.00 11.96
CA GLY A 15 -3.35 -7.08 10.99
C GLY A 15 -4.64 -7.46 10.27
N GLY A 16 -4.54 -8.01 9.08
CA GLY A 16 -5.67 -8.58 8.35
C GLY A 16 -6.64 -7.58 7.71
N VAL A 17 -6.37 -6.27 7.72
CA VAL A 17 -7.21 -5.25 7.06
C VAL A 17 -7.03 -5.19 5.54
N GLY A 18 -6.12 -6.00 4.98
CA GLY A 18 -5.89 -6.09 3.54
C GLY A 18 -4.77 -5.21 3.01
N LYS A 19 -3.82 -4.74 3.84
CA LYS A 19 -2.69 -3.89 3.42
C LYS A 19 -1.94 -4.44 2.22
N SER A 20 -1.31 -5.59 2.36
CA SER A 20 -0.47 -6.20 1.30
C SER A 20 -1.25 -6.52 0.02
N ALA A 21 -2.49 -7.00 0.15
CA ALA A 21 -3.36 -7.23 -1.01
C ALA A 21 -3.65 -5.92 -1.76
N LEU A 22 -3.95 -4.84 -1.02
CA LEU A 22 -4.18 -3.55 -1.61
C LEU A 22 -2.92 -2.97 -2.25
N THR A 23 -1.75 -3.14 -1.60
CA THR A 23 -0.45 -2.73 -2.15
C THR A 23 -0.25 -3.33 -3.55
N VAL A 24 -0.48 -4.63 -3.70
CA VAL A 24 -0.34 -5.31 -5.00
C VAL A 24 -1.36 -4.79 -6.02
N VAL A 25 -2.63 -4.68 -5.62
CA VAL A 25 -3.69 -4.21 -6.54
C VAL A 25 -3.42 -2.80 -7.04
N LEU A 26 -3.05 -1.88 -6.14
CA LEU A 26 -2.73 -0.50 -6.52
C LEU A 26 -1.47 -0.43 -7.39
N ALA A 27 -0.41 -1.15 -7.00
CA ALA A 27 0.83 -1.20 -7.77
C ALA A 27 0.58 -1.74 -9.19
N SER A 28 -0.15 -2.85 -9.30
CA SER A 28 -0.48 -3.45 -10.60
C SER A 28 -1.33 -2.51 -11.46
N TYR A 29 -2.37 -1.91 -10.87
CA TYR A 29 -3.22 -0.97 -11.60
C TYR A 29 -2.45 0.24 -12.11
N LEU A 30 -1.63 0.86 -11.26
CA LEU A 30 -0.85 2.03 -11.66
C LEU A 30 0.22 1.67 -12.69
N HIS A 31 0.86 0.51 -12.54
CA HIS A 31 1.92 0.07 -13.43
C HIS A 31 1.41 -0.32 -14.81
N TYR A 32 0.37 -1.16 -14.87
CA TYR A 32 -0.08 -1.75 -16.13
C TYR A 32 -1.22 -0.99 -16.81
N GLU A 33 -2.08 -0.30 -16.04
CA GLU A 33 -3.22 0.43 -16.60
C GLU A 33 -3.02 1.95 -16.66
N LYS A 34 -2.14 2.51 -15.82
CA LYS A 34 -1.83 3.94 -15.79
C LYS A 34 -0.44 4.28 -16.33
N ASP A 35 0.27 3.28 -16.79
CA ASP A 35 1.61 3.41 -17.38
C ASP A 35 2.66 4.07 -16.48
N LEU A 36 2.50 3.98 -15.15
CA LEU A 36 3.47 4.48 -14.19
C LEU A 36 4.56 3.43 -13.92
N ASN A 37 5.76 3.87 -13.62
CA ASN A 37 6.84 3.01 -13.16
C ASN A 37 6.75 2.86 -11.65
N VAL A 38 6.43 1.67 -11.20
CA VAL A 38 6.12 1.37 -9.80
C VAL A 38 7.12 0.37 -9.23
N ALA A 39 7.36 0.46 -7.92
CA ALA A 39 8.05 -0.58 -7.16
C ALA A 39 7.36 -0.81 -5.82
N ILE A 40 7.63 -1.96 -5.20
CA ILE A 40 7.16 -2.29 -3.84
C ILE A 40 8.36 -2.63 -2.96
N ILE A 41 8.35 -2.10 -1.73
CA ILE A 41 9.23 -2.49 -0.64
C ILE A 41 8.40 -3.20 0.42
N ASP A 42 8.65 -4.49 0.59
CA ASP A 42 7.98 -5.35 1.57
C ASP A 42 8.75 -5.29 2.90
N CYS A 43 8.19 -4.56 3.87
CA CYS A 43 8.76 -4.36 5.19
C CYS A 43 8.11 -5.23 6.28
N ASP A 44 7.20 -6.15 5.91
CA ASP A 44 6.56 -7.05 6.88
C ASP A 44 7.48 -8.23 7.24
N SER A 45 8.61 -7.90 7.87
CA SER A 45 9.60 -8.88 8.34
C SER A 45 9.13 -9.58 9.62
N PRO A 46 9.35 -10.89 9.78
CA PRO A 46 10.05 -11.81 8.87
C PRO A 46 9.17 -12.43 7.78
N GLN A 47 7.93 -12.02 7.66
CA GLN A 47 6.95 -12.66 6.77
C GLN A 47 7.30 -12.46 5.30
N HIS A 48 7.62 -11.23 4.90
CA HIS A 48 7.89 -10.84 3.51
C HIS A 48 6.93 -11.48 2.52
N SER A 49 5.64 -11.30 2.78
CA SER A 49 4.55 -12.00 2.07
C SER A 49 4.52 -11.66 0.59
N LEU A 50 4.84 -10.43 0.21
CA LEU A 50 4.84 -9.97 -1.18
C LEU A 50 6.06 -10.48 -1.95
N VAL A 51 7.23 -10.53 -1.32
CA VAL A 51 8.42 -11.14 -1.92
C VAL A 51 8.17 -12.62 -2.18
N ARG A 52 7.65 -13.36 -1.18
CA ARG A 52 7.32 -14.79 -1.34
C ARG A 52 6.25 -15.04 -2.40
N MET A 53 5.26 -14.16 -2.49
CA MET A 53 4.24 -14.22 -3.53
C MET A 53 4.90 -14.13 -4.91
N ARG A 54 5.75 -13.13 -5.14
CA ARG A 54 6.48 -12.95 -6.40
C ARG A 54 7.35 -14.15 -6.77
N GLU A 55 8.03 -14.74 -5.80
CA GLU A 55 8.85 -15.95 -6.03
C GLU A 55 7.99 -17.16 -6.40
N ARG A 56 6.86 -17.34 -5.73
CA ARG A 56 5.89 -18.39 -6.07
C ARG A 56 5.35 -18.22 -7.49
N ASP A 57 5.00 -16.98 -7.86
CA ASP A 57 4.44 -16.68 -9.18
C ASP A 57 5.48 -16.92 -10.29
N LYS A 58 6.73 -16.53 -10.08
CA LYS A 58 7.84 -16.88 -10.99
C LYS A 58 7.98 -18.39 -11.20
N LYS A 59 7.89 -19.19 -10.13
CA LYS A 59 7.92 -20.65 -10.21
C LYS A 59 6.74 -21.20 -10.99
N ALA A 60 5.53 -20.67 -10.74
CA ALA A 60 4.31 -21.07 -11.45
C ALA A 60 4.40 -20.78 -12.94
N ILE A 61 4.91 -19.61 -13.33
CA ILE A 61 5.14 -19.22 -14.73
C ILE A 61 6.14 -20.19 -15.37
N SER A 62 7.28 -20.48 -14.73
CA SER A 62 8.29 -21.39 -15.27
C SER A 62 7.78 -22.82 -15.44
N ALA A 63 6.82 -23.25 -14.64
CA ALA A 63 6.28 -24.61 -14.64
C ALA A 63 5.06 -24.82 -15.55
N SER A 64 4.46 -23.76 -16.11
CA SER A 64 3.17 -23.85 -16.81
C SER A 64 3.16 -23.07 -18.11
N PRO A 65 3.01 -23.76 -19.27
CA PRO A 65 2.83 -23.08 -20.56
C PRO A 65 1.64 -22.12 -20.59
N TYR A 66 0.58 -22.42 -19.85
CA TYR A 66 -0.58 -21.54 -19.70
C TYR A 66 -0.19 -20.20 -19.07
N HIS A 67 0.56 -20.22 -17.96
CA HIS A 67 1.01 -18.99 -17.30
C HIS A 67 2.01 -18.21 -18.18
N GLN A 68 2.86 -18.90 -18.95
CA GLN A 68 3.76 -18.24 -19.90
C GLN A 68 2.98 -17.47 -20.98
N GLN A 69 1.94 -18.08 -21.55
CA GLN A 69 1.07 -17.39 -22.51
C GLN A 69 0.36 -16.17 -21.92
N LEU A 70 -0.01 -16.22 -20.63
CA LEU A 70 -0.62 -15.08 -19.96
C LEU A 70 0.37 -13.91 -19.83
N VAL A 71 1.62 -14.21 -19.48
CA VAL A 71 2.71 -13.21 -19.40
C VAL A 71 2.99 -12.61 -20.79
N GLU A 72 3.04 -13.43 -21.84
CA GLU A 72 3.21 -12.97 -23.23
C GLU A 72 2.08 -12.02 -23.64
N LYS A 73 0.83 -12.38 -23.41
CA LYS A 73 -0.33 -11.51 -23.68
C LYS A 73 -0.27 -10.18 -22.91
N GLN A 74 0.15 -10.24 -21.66
CA GLN A 74 0.32 -9.03 -20.87
C GLN A 74 1.42 -8.14 -21.44
N TRP A 75 2.55 -8.72 -21.79
CA TRP A 75 3.64 -8.00 -22.45
C TRP A 75 3.19 -7.38 -23.78
N GLU A 76 2.48 -8.13 -24.63
CA GLU A 76 1.93 -7.61 -25.89
C GLU A 76 1.02 -6.39 -25.65
N ARG A 77 0.21 -6.42 -24.58
CA ARG A 77 -0.73 -5.35 -24.24
C ARG A 77 -0.05 -4.12 -23.64
N THR A 78 0.92 -4.32 -22.75
CA THR A 78 1.44 -3.23 -21.90
C THR A 78 2.85 -2.80 -22.23
N GLN A 79 3.64 -3.65 -22.90
CA GLN A 79 5.08 -3.47 -23.13
C GLN A 79 5.87 -3.26 -21.85
N LYS A 80 5.32 -3.66 -20.70
CA LYS A 80 5.92 -3.51 -19.38
C LYS A 80 6.35 -4.84 -18.79
N LYS A 81 7.56 -4.83 -18.23
CA LYS A 81 8.05 -5.93 -17.39
C LYS A 81 7.38 -5.86 -16.02
N ALA A 82 7.47 -6.95 -15.25
CA ALA A 82 7.03 -6.95 -13.88
C ALA A 82 7.75 -5.89 -13.04
N TYR A 83 7.00 -5.10 -12.30
CA TYR A 83 7.59 -4.13 -11.38
C TYR A 83 8.37 -4.82 -10.26
N PRO A 84 9.48 -4.21 -9.75
CA PRO A 84 10.28 -4.80 -8.70
C PRO A 84 9.53 -4.87 -7.36
N ILE A 85 9.71 -6.00 -6.66
CA ILE A 85 9.30 -6.19 -5.26
C ILE A 85 10.55 -6.62 -4.50
N ILE A 86 10.98 -5.84 -3.52
CA ILE A 86 12.15 -6.12 -2.69
C ILE A 86 11.79 -6.17 -1.21
N GLY A 87 12.47 -7.04 -0.47
CA GLY A 87 12.33 -7.10 0.99
C GLY A 87 13.25 -6.09 1.69
N SER A 88 12.75 -5.48 2.76
CA SER A 88 13.52 -4.58 3.62
C SER A 88 13.00 -4.64 5.06
N THR A 89 13.60 -3.87 5.95
CA THR A 89 12.99 -3.53 7.24
C THR A 89 12.36 -2.15 7.18
N ALA A 90 11.46 -1.84 8.10
CA ALA A 90 10.83 -0.52 8.15
C ALA A 90 11.89 0.60 8.23
N GLU A 91 12.91 0.44 9.06
CA GLU A 91 13.96 1.43 9.28
C GLU A 91 14.80 1.72 8.03
N LYS A 92 14.94 0.72 7.15
CA LYS A 92 15.73 0.82 5.91
C LYS A 92 14.87 1.09 4.67
N ALA A 93 13.55 1.24 4.83
CA ALA A 93 12.63 1.39 3.71
C ALA A 93 12.96 2.61 2.85
N ARG A 94 13.25 3.76 3.47
CA ARG A 94 13.61 4.99 2.75
C ARG A 94 14.90 4.81 1.94
N GLU A 95 15.95 4.30 2.56
CA GLU A 95 17.24 4.04 1.89
C GLU A 95 17.07 3.05 0.71
N ALA A 96 16.24 2.01 0.91
CA ALA A 96 15.95 1.05 -0.14
C ALA A 96 15.17 1.68 -1.30
N ALA A 97 14.23 2.58 -1.01
CA ALA A 97 13.47 3.31 -2.01
C ALA A 97 14.36 4.26 -2.82
N ASP A 98 15.21 5.04 -2.15
CA ASP A 98 16.12 5.97 -2.79
C ASP A 98 17.09 5.24 -3.74
N LYS A 99 17.71 4.13 -3.28
CA LYS A 99 18.58 3.28 -4.11
C LYS A 99 17.87 2.67 -5.32
N LEU A 100 16.59 2.35 -5.18
CA LEU A 100 15.80 1.78 -6.27
C LEU A 100 15.41 2.86 -7.28
N ALA A 101 15.03 4.04 -6.79
CA ALA A 101 14.71 5.19 -7.63
C ALA A 101 15.91 5.73 -8.42
N GLU A 102 17.13 5.65 -7.86
CA GLU A 102 18.37 6.00 -8.58
C GLU A 102 18.67 5.08 -9.77
N LYS A 103 18.27 3.80 -9.67
CA LYS A 103 18.53 2.78 -10.70
C LYS A 103 17.45 2.71 -11.76
N GLU A 104 16.24 3.01 -11.36
CA GLU A 104 15.03 2.87 -12.16
C GLU A 104 14.30 4.21 -12.19
N ASN A 105 13.77 4.58 -13.34
CA ASN A 105 12.96 5.81 -13.45
C ASN A 105 11.57 5.60 -12.84
N LEU A 106 11.50 5.55 -11.51
CA LEU A 106 10.27 5.27 -10.77
C LEU A 106 9.42 6.53 -10.57
N ASP A 107 8.11 6.35 -10.68
CA ASP A 107 7.11 7.37 -10.37
C ASP A 107 6.61 7.22 -8.92
N ILE A 108 6.45 5.96 -8.47
CA ILE A 108 5.90 5.65 -7.14
C ILE A 108 6.61 4.41 -6.57
N VAL A 109 6.96 4.48 -5.30
CA VAL A 109 7.36 3.33 -4.48
C VAL A 109 6.33 3.12 -3.38
N PHE A 110 5.69 1.95 -3.38
CA PHE A 110 4.85 1.53 -2.27
C PHE A 110 5.69 0.85 -1.20
N VAL A 111 5.40 1.18 0.06
CA VAL A 111 6.04 0.56 1.24
C VAL A 111 4.95 -0.18 2.03
N ASP A 112 5.00 -1.52 2.02
CA ASP A 112 4.08 -2.37 2.79
C ASP A 112 4.63 -2.55 4.20
N LEU A 113 4.00 -1.90 5.17
CA LEU A 113 4.44 -1.88 6.56
C LEU A 113 3.76 -2.96 7.40
N PRO A 114 4.46 -3.51 8.43
CA PRO A 114 3.87 -4.48 9.35
C PRO A 114 2.64 -3.90 10.07
N GLY A 115 1.76 -4.80 10.54
CA GLY A 115 0.56 -4.41 11.26
C GLY A 115 0.79 -3.87 12.67
N THR A 116 2.02 -3.94 13.18
CA THR A 116 2.41 -3.45 14.50
C THR A 116 3.10 -2.10 14.38
N VAL A 117 2.33 -1.02 14.43
CA VAL A 117 2.84 0.36 14.25
C VAL A 117 3.51 0.92 15.53
N GLN A 118 3.50 0.16 16.62
CA GLN A 118 4.01 0.63 17.92
C GLN A 118 5.55 0.69 18.02
N SER A 119 6.28 0.23 17.00
CA SER A 119 7.75 0.36 17.02
C SER A 119 8.18 1.77 16.58
N THR A 120 9.17 2.32 17.24
CA THR A 120 9.80 3.61 16.88
C THR A 120 10.28 3.59 15.42
N GLY A 121 10.71 2.45 14.91
CA GLY A 121 11.14 2.27 13.52
C GLY A 121 10.01 2.52 12.53
N VAL A 122 8.84 1.92 12.75
CA VAL A 122 7.67 2.11 11.87
C VAL A 122 7.17 3.57 11.90
N PHE A 123 7.14 4.20 13.08
CA PHE A 123 6.79 5.62 13.19
C PHE A 123 7.74 6.50 12.35
N ARG A 124 9.04 6.30 12.50
CA ARG A 124 10.05 7.05 11.72
C ARG A 124 9.90 6.81 10.22
N THR A 125 9.57 5.59 9.81
CA THR A 125 9.33 5.28 8.40
C THR A 125 8.12 6.03 7.88
N ILE A 126 7.00 6.02 8.62
CA ILE A 126 5.76 6.69 8.22
C ILE A 126 5.96 8.19 8.02
N VAL A 127 6.63 8.87 8.93
CA VAL A 127 6.86 10.32 8.80
C VAL A 127 7.84 10.69 7.68
N ASN A 128 8.59 9.73 7.17
CA ASN A 128 9.49 9.89 6.02
C ASN A 128 8.87 9.48 4.67
N MET A 129 7.57 9.19 4.62
CA MET A 129 6.81 8.97 3.39
C MET A 129 6.18 10.27 2.91
N ASP A 130 5.82 10.36 1.63
CA ASP A 130 5.02 11.48 1.12
C ASP A 130 3.55 11.34 1.53
N TYR A 131 3.02 10.13 1.43
CA TYR A 131 1.63 9.81 1.79
C TYR A 131 1.53 8.48 2.51
N VAL A 132 0.50 8.36 3.34
CA VAL A 132 0.13 7.09 3.97
C VAL A 132 -1.31 6.75 3.59
N LEU A 133 -1.52 5.60 2.98
CA LEU A 133 -2.86 5.05 2.72
C LEU A 133 -3.26 4.14 3.86
N THR A 134 -4.39 4.42 4.48
CA THR A 134 -4.88 3.71 5.67
C THR A 134 -6.20 3.00 5.38
N PRO A 135 -6.16 1.72 4.97
CA PRO A 135 -7.37 0.92 4.80
C PRO A 135 -8.06 0.71 6.14
N SER A 136 -9.28 1.18 6.28
CA SER A 136 -10.06 1.15 7.52
C SER A 136 -11.24 0.19 7.41
N ILE A 137 -11.54 -0.51 8.49
CA ILE A 137 -12.72 -1.38 8.60
C ILE A 137 -13.67 -0.81 9.66
N PRO A 138 -14.99 -1.01 9.53
CA PRO A 138 -15.96 -0.46 10.49
C PRO A 138 -15.99 -1.27 11.80
N ASP A 139 -14.90 -1.14 12.58
CA ASP A 139 -14.70 -1.77 13.88
C ASP A 139 -14.28 -0.69 14.88
N LEU A 140 -15.04 -0.54 15.98
CA LEU A 140 -14.88 0.54 16.95
C LEU A 140 -13.47 0.60 17.54
N ILE A 141 -12.94 -0.54 17.96
CA ILE A 141 -11.63 -0.62 18.65
C ILE A 141 -10.51 -0.28 17.65
N VAL A 142 -10.63 -0.79 16.43
CA VAL A 142 -9.66 -0.54 15.37
C VAL A 142 -9.64 0.93 14.98
N MET A 143 -10.82 1.52 14.80
CA MET A 143 -10.93 2.92 14.40
C MET A 143 -10.37 3.86 15.45
N GLN A 144 -10.70 3.65 16.73
CA GLN A 144 -10.19 4.50 17.81
C GLN A 144 -8.66 4.53 17.84
N SER A 145 -8.02 3.36 17.79
CA SER A 145 -6.56 3.27 17.81
C SER A 145 -5.93 3.87 16.53
N THR A 146 -6.56 3.61 15.39
CA THR A 146 -6.07 4.11 14.08
C THR A 146 -6.15 5.64 13.99
N LEU A 147 -7.25 6.24 14.46
CA LEU A 147 -7.43 7.69 14.47
C LEU A 147 -6.46 8.37 15.44
N SER A 148 -6.31 7.83 16.65
CA SER A 148 -5.36 8.35 17.64
C SER A 148 -3.92 8.33 17.11
N PHE A 149 -3.54 7.25 16.43
CA PHE A 149 -2.22 7.16 15.82
C PHE A 149 -2.05 8.18 14.68
N ALA A 150 -3.02 8.29 13.80
CA ALA A 150 -2.94 9.19 12.65
C ALA A 150 -2.86 10.66 13.09
N THR A 151 -3.67 11.07 14.07
CA THR A 151 -3.60 12.44 14.61
C THR A 151 -2.23 12.71 15.22
N THR A 152 -1.69 11.77 16.00
CA THR A 152 -0.34 11.91 16.59
C THR A 152 0.74 12.07 15.51
N VAL A 153 0.69 11.28 14.43
CA VAL A 153 1.64 11.35 13.32
C VAL A 153 1.52 12.67 12.58
N LEU A 154 0.29 13.11 12.26
CA LEU A 154 0.06 14.37 11.55
C LEU A 154 0.46 15.60 12.40
N ASP A 155 0.19 15.58 13.69
CA ASP A 155 0.59 16.66 14.59
C ASP A 155 2.12 16.75 14.72
N TYR A 156 2.78 15.58 14.80
CA TYR A 156 4.23 15.53 14.74
C TYR A 156 4.76 16.10 13.42
N ALA A 157 4.22 15.64 12.28
CA ALA A 157 4.66 16.12 10.97
C ALA A 157 4.49 17.63 10.82
N LYS A 158 3.37 18.20 11.28
CA LYS A 158 3.13 19.65 11.28
C LYS A 158 4.09 20.43 12.19
N SER A 159 4.58 19.82 13.27
CA SER A 159 5.51 20.44 14.21
C SER A 159 6.96 20.47 13.71
N GLN A 160 7.29 19.68 12.69
CA GLN A 160 8.65 19.54 12.16
C GLN A 160 8.73 20.10 10.73
N LYS A 161 9.79 20.87 10.44
CA LYS A 161 9.97 21.48 9.11
C LYS A 161 10.50 20.51 8.05
N ASP A 162 11.21 19.47 8.49
CA ASP A 162 11.95 18.56 7.58
C ASP A 162 11.26 17.21 7.38
N VAL A 163 10.00 17.08 7.80
CA VAL A 163 9.21 15.86 7.60
C VAL A 163 8.47 15.95 6.26
N PRO A 164 8.72 15.01 5.32
CA PRO A 164 8.14 15.03 3.99
C PRO A 164 6.65 14.63 3.97
N LEU A 165 6.12 14.06 5.06
CA LEU A 165 4.74 13.56 5.11
C LEU A 165 3.73 14.67 4.85
N LYS A 166 3.02 14.53 3.72
CA LYS A 166 1.99 15.48 3.28
C LYS A 166 0.64 15.17 3.89
N ASP A 167 0.26 13.85 3.91
CA ASP A 167 -1.05 13.46 4.41
C ASP A 167 -1.16 11.97 4.74
N ILE A 168 -2.17 11.64 5.57
CA ILE A 168 -2.64 10.29 5.84
C ILE A 168 -4.06 10.18 5.29
N ILE A 169 -4.25 9.35 4.27
CA ILE A 169 -5.50 9.22 3.54
C ILE A 169 -6.21 7.95 3.96
N PHE A 170 -7.39 8.10 4.51
CA PHE A 170 -8.25 7.00 4.92
C PHE A 170 -9.18 6.57 3.80
N PHE A 171 -9.53 5.30 3.79
CA PHE A 171 -10.61 4.78 2.96
C PHE A 171 -11.18 3.52 3.59
N TRP A 172 -12.48 3.30 3.36
CA TRP A 172 -13.16 2.12 3.86
C TRP A 172 -12.82 0.90 3.03
N ASN A 173 -12.42 -0.18 3.68
CA ASN A 173 -12.11 -1.46 3.06
C ASN A 173 -12.97 -2.58 3.67
N ARG A 174 -13.19 -3.66 2.91
CA ARG A 174 -13.97 -4.83 3.34
C ARG A 174 -15.39 -4.50 3.83
N LEU A 175 -16.02 -3.51 3.25
CA LEU A 175 -17.41 -3.24 3.54
C LEU A 175 -18.31 -4.39 3.05
N LYS A 176 -19.07 -4.97 3.96
CA LYS A 176 -20.12 -5.95 3.63
C LYS A 176 -21.42 -5.21 3.37
N LYS A 177 -22.33 -5.79 2.54
CA LYS A 177 -23.67 -5.23 2.30
C LYS A 177 -24.46 -4.94 3.59
N ARG A 178 -24.14 -5.62 4.69
CA ARG A 178 -24.74 -5.44 6.04
C ARG A 178 -23.74 -4.84 7.03
N SER A 179 -22.74 -4.07 6.58
CA SER A 179 -21.85 -3.36 7.50
C SER A 179 -22.67 -2.39 8.34
N ASN A 180 -22.29 -2.25 9.62
CA ASN A 180 -22.99 -1.37 10.55
C ASN A 180 -22.90 0.09 10.06
N THR A 181 -24.00 0.56 9.49
CA THR A 181 -24.13 1.90 8.91
C THR A 181 -23.91 3.01 9.94
N ASP A 182 -24.25 2.75 11.21
CA ASP A 182 -24.11 3.75 12.27
C ASP A 182 -22.64 3.95 12.64
N VAL A 183 -21.86 2.86 12.70
CA VAL A 183 -20.41 2.94 12.89
C VAL A 183 -19.75 3.70 11.75
N LEU A 184 -20.12 3.42 10.50
CA LEU A 184 -19.59 4.13 9.34
C LEU A 184 -19.87 5.63 9.41
N LYS A 185 -21.15 6.00 9.69
CA LYS A 185 -21.56 7.42 9.81
C LYS A 185 -20.82 8.12 10.94
N THR A 186 -20.78 7.50 12.12
CA THR A 186 -20.10 8.07 13.30
C THR A 186 -18.64 8.33 13.03
N TYR A 187 -17.90 7.36 12.47
CA TYR A 187 -16.49 7.58 12.20
C TYR A 187 -16.22 8.49 11.02
N SER A 188 -17.08 8.51 9.99
CA SER A 188 -16.97 9.52 8.92
C SER A 188 -17.14 10.94 9.47
N GLN A 189 -18.08 11.13 10.40
CA GLN A 189 -18.25 12.41 11.07
C GLN A 189 -17.02 12.78 11.91
N ILE A 190 -16.52 11.86 12.75
CA ILE A 190 -15.31 12.08 13.59
C ILE A 190 -14.10 12.41 12.70
N MET A 191 -13.89 11.69 11.61
CA MET A 191 -12.80 11.97 10.68
C MET A 191 -12.96 13.36 10.05
N GLY A 192 -14.18 13.78 9.73
CA GLY A 192 -14.48 15.13 9.26
C GLY A 192 -14.16 16.21 10.29
N GLU A 193 -14.56 16.01 11.56
CA GLU A 193 -14.26 16.92 12.67
C GLU A 193 -12.76 17.04 12.93
N LEU A 194 -12.01 15.93 12.78
CA LEU A 194 -10.55 15.88 12.88
C LEU A 194 -9.83 16.38 11.63
N LYS A 195 -10.59 16.77 10.58
CA LYS A 195 -10.06 17.22 9.27
C LYS A 195 -9.10 16.21 8.64
N LEU A 196 -9.40 14.92 8.79
CA LEU A 196 -8.63 13.85 8.16
C LEU A 196 -9.11 13.63 6.72
N SER A 197 -8.17 13.32 5.83
CA SER A 197 -8.48 13.03 4.44
C SER A 197 -9.10 11.64 4.30
N VAL A 198 -10.30 11.56 3.74
CA VAL A 198 -11.03 10.31 3.53
C VAL A 198 -11.43 10.22 2.06
N LEU A 199 -11.15 9.08 1.42
CA LEU A 199 -11.62 8.82 0.06
C LEU A 199 -13.12 8.46 0.08
N ASP A 200 -13.88 9.06 -0.80
CA ASP A 200 -15.31 8.77 -0.98
C ASP A 200 -15.56 7.38 -1.59
N SER A 201 -14.58 6.87 -2.33
CA SER A 201 -14.64 5.55 -2.95
C SER A 201 -14.17 4.45 -2.00
N THR A 202 -14.86 3.30 -2.07
CA THR A 202 -14.48 2.10 -1.33
C THR A 202 -14.10 0.98 -2.31
N PRO A 203 -13.02 0.23 -2.05
CA PRO A 203 -12.73 -0.96 -2.83
C PRO A 203 -13.90 -1.95 -2.72
N VAL A 204 -14.34 -2.48 -3.86
CA VAL A 204 -15.42 -3.46 -3.87
C VAL A 204 -14.91 -4.79 -3.33
N SER A 205 -15.60 -5.36 -2.33
CA SER A 205 -15.30 -6.70 -1.85
C SER A 205 -15.91 -7.73 -2.81
N TYR A 206 -15.07 -8.36 -3.63
CA TYR A 206 -15.47 -9.53 -4.42
C TYR A 206 -15.10 -10.80 -3.67
N THR A 207 -16.00 -11.79 -3.72
CA THR A 207 -15.73 -13.14 -3.17
C THR A 207 -14.73 -13.92 -4.01
N HIS A 208 -14.51 -13.52 -5.25
CA HIS A 208 -13.51 -14.03 -6.17
C HIS A 208 -12.82 -12.83 -6.83
N LEU A 209 -11.69 -12.42 -6.30
CA LEU A 209 -10.67 -11.76 -7.10
C LEU A 209 -10.06 -12.87 -7.98
N THR A 210 -10.63 -13.08 -9.15
CA THR A 210 -9.79 -13.42 -10.28
C THR A 210 -9.02 -12.14 -10.54
N LEU A 211 -7.87 -12.00 -9.90
CA LEU A 211 -6.92 -10.98 -10.26
C LEU A 211 -6.69 -11.13 -11.76
N PRO A 212 -6.79 -10.07 -12.55
CA PRO A 212 -6.39 -10.17 -13.94
C PRO A 212 -4.98 -10.77 -13.93
N THR A 213 -4.65 -11.52 -14.94
CA THR A 213 -3.34 -12.16 -15.16
C THR A 213 -2.12 -11.23 -14.97
N SER A 214 -2.38 -9.94 -14.81
CA SER A 214 -1.46 -8.91 -14.37
C SER A 214 -0.80 -9.17 -13.01
N ASP A 215 -1.37 -10.01 -12.16
CA ASP A 215 -0.82 -10.27 -10.83
C ASP A 215 0.09 -11.50 -10.80
N LEU A 216 0.21 -12.21 -11.92
CA LEU A 216 1.11 -13.35 -12.07
C LEU A 216 2.51 -12.96 -12.56
N VAL A 217 2.78 -11.65 -12.71
CA VAL A 217 4.05 -11.19 -13.26
C VAL A 217 4.84 -10.35 -12.27
#